data_72c53cfae4417c0eedc0204eb4d95127
#
_entry.id   72c53cfae4417c0eedc0204eb4d95127
#
_cell.length_a   1.000
_cell.length_b   1.000
_cell.length_c   1.000
_cell.angle_alpha   90.00
_cell.angle_beta   90.00
_cell.angle_gamma   90.00
#
_symmetry.space_group_name_H-M   'P 1'
#
loop_
_entity.id
_entity.type
_entity.pdbx_description
1 polymer ?
#
loop_
_entity_poly.entity_id
_entity_poly.type
_entity_poly.pdbx_seq_one_letter_code
_entity_poly.pdbx_strand_id
1 'polypeptide(L)'
;MKKNLLIFIFSLISTIAVAAGSGGDSKTTASTGVKPATKYDIGKKWISKAKKFETKKKDAKAKNAYKKAIKSLLDANSQNPSDPDTLNLLGFSHRKIGDYENAEIYYSLGLEINPKHVGINEYMGELFVATNRIDEAKKRLAVLESCNCKEYEELKQVIEGTKQSKY
;
A
#
# COMPACT_ATOMS: atom_id res chain seq x y z
N MET A 1 34.72 45.96 -10.52
CA MET A 1 34.27 46.13 -11.92
C MET A 1 32.93 45.43 -12.02
N LYS A 2 31.87 46.07 -11.82
CA LYS A 2 30.89 46.78 -12.66
C LYS A 2 30.33 45.89 -13.80
N LYS A 3 29.00 45.66 -13.67
CA LYS A 3 27.94 45.71 -14.71
C LYS A 3 27.62 44.34 -15.38
N ASN A 4 26.39 43.97 -15.73
CA ASN A 4 25.16 44.71 -15.98
C ASN A 4 23.95 43.82 -15.74
N LEU A 5 22.93 44.41 -15.16
CA LEU A 5 21.54 44.02 -15.12
C LEU A 5 20.88 44.24 -16.51
N LEU A 6 20.24 43.24 -17.08
CA LEU A 6 19.38 43.41 -18.25
C LEU A 6 17.99 42.87 -17.93
N ILE A 7 17.09 43.78 -17.64
CA ILE A 7 15.66 43.60 -17.47
C ILE A 7 15.06 43.60 -18.87
N PHE A 8 14.43 42.47 -19.27
CA PHE A 8 13.51 42.47 -20.41
C PHE A 8 12.08 42.42 -19.92
N ILE A 9 11.46 43.56 -20.00
CA ILE A 9 10.00 43.76 -19.89
C ILE A 9 9.44 43.38 -21.27
N PHE A 10 8.58 42.37 -21.35
CA PHE A 10 7.75 42.17 -22.53
C PHE A 10 6.27 42.30 -22.19
N SER A 11 5.71 43.27 -22.88
CA SER A 11 4.39 43.86 -22.79
C SER A 11 3.27 42.91 -23.18
N LEU A 12 2.13 43.02 -22.48
CA LEU A 12 0.81 42.49 -22.81
C LEU A 12 0.36 42.87 -24.22
N ILE A 13 -0.24 41.88 -24.89
CA ILE A 13 -1.32 42.18 -25.85
C ILE A 13 -2.45 41.21 -25.61
N SER A 14 -3.58 41.74 -25.11
CA SER A 14 -4.87 41.10 -25.02
C SER A 14 -5.55 41.12 -26.40
N THR A 15 -6.02 39.97 -26.85
CA THR A 15 -7.05 39.95 -27.91
C THR A 15 -8.23 39.09 -27.40
N ILE A 16 -9.33 39.79 -27.15
CA ILE A 16 -10.64 39.19 -26.86
C ILE A 16 -11.27 38.87 -28.22
N ALA A 17 -11.51 37.60 -28.50
CA ALA A 17 -12.40 37.18 -29.57
C ALA A 17 -13.69 36.65 -28.96
N VAL A 18 -14.76 37.45 -29.04
CA VAL A 18 -16.14 37.03 -28.80
C VAL A 18 -16.63 36.35 -30.07
N ALA A 19 -16.99 35.10 -30.02
CA ALA A 19 -17.81 34.42 -30.99
C ALA A 19 -19.06 33.89 -30.30
N ALA A 20 -20.16 34.55 -30.57
CA ALA A 20 -21.51 34.06 -30.28
C ALA A 20 -21.91 33.05 -31.39
N GLY A 21 -22.56 31.95 -30.98
CA GLY A 21 -23.25 31.14 -31.97
C GLY A 21 -23.62 29.75 -31.52
N SER A 22 -24.89 29.58 -31.25
CA SER A 22 -25.73 28.43 -31.57
C SER A 22 -25.81 27.25 -30.59
N GLY A 23 -27.03 27.05 -30.10
CA GLY A 23 -27.49 26.00 -29.25
C GLY A 23 -27.23 24.61 -29.79
N GLY A 24 -26.83 23.76 -28.90
CA GLY A 24 -26.80 22.31 -29.06
C GLY A 24 -27.16 21.69 -27.74
N ASP A 25 -28.22 20.90 -27.73
CA ASP A 25 -28.74 20.17 -26.57
C ASP A 25 -27.61 19.44 -25.82
N SER A 26 -27.21 19.97 -24.69
CA SER A 26 -26.38 19.26 -23.74
C SER A 26 -27.23 18.19 -23.06
N LYS A 27 -27.20 16.96 -23.56
CA LYS A 27 -27.50 15.79 -22.75
C LYS A 27 -26.59 15.84 -21.54
N THR A 28 -27.15 16.21 -20.42
CA THR A 28 -26.55 16.08 -19.10
C THR A 28 -26.42 14.59 -18.82
N THR A 29 -25.31 13.98 -19.21
CA THR A 29 -24.94 12.68 -18.70
C THR A 29 -24.60 12.93 -17.24
N ALA A 30 -25.48 12.48 -16.36
CA ALA A 30 -25.21 12.41 -14.92
C ALA A 30 -23.92 11.62 -14.75
N SER A 31 -22.82 12.33 -14.50
CA SER A 31 -21.57 11.74 -14.06
C SER A 31 -21.85 11.10 -12.73
N THR A 32 -22.02 9.78 -12.71
CA THR A 32 -21.94 9.00 -11.48
C THR A 32 -20.56 9.25 -10.93
N GLY A 33 -20.50 10.05 -9.86
CA GLY A 33 -19.26 10.53 -9.24
C GLY A 33 -18.45 9.42 -8.57
N VAL A 34 -18.01 8.43 -9.36
CA VAL A 34 -17.07 7.41 -8.92
C VAL A 34 -15.68 8.06 -8.89
N LYS A 35 -15.22 8.34 -7.67
CA LYS A 35 -13.85 8.82 -7.46
C LYS A 35 -12.88 7.82 -8.09
N PRO A 36 -11.92 8.25 -8.91
CA PRO A 36 -10.93 7.34 -9.50
C PRO A 36 -10.17 6.57 -8.40
N ALA A 37 -9.94 5.27 -8.65
CA ALA A 37 -9.25 4.41 -7.71
C ALA A 37 -7.82 4.92 -7.46
N THR A 38 -7.45 5.04 -6.19
CA THR A 38 -6.09 5.43 -5.81
C THR A 38 -5.08 4.32 -6.11
N LYS A 39 -3.80 4.64 -6.10
CA LYS A 39 -2.73 3.63 -6.24
C LYS A 39 -2.77 2.59 -5.12
N TYR A 40 -3.14 3.00 -3.91
CA TYR A 40 -3.42 2.12 -2.79
C TYR A 40 -4.57 1.12 -3.10
N ASP A 41 -5.70 1.61 -3.61
CA ASP A 41 -6.84 0.75 -3.96
C ASP A 41 -6.49 -0.24 -5.08
N ILE A 42 -5.68 0.20 -6.06
CA ILE A 42 -5.17 -0.69 -7.11
C ILE A 42 -4.28 -1.78 -6.52
N GLY A 43 -3.39 -1.44 -5.58
CA GLY A 43 -2.57 -2.39 -4.84
C GLY A 43 -3.41 -3.44 -4.10
N LYS A 44 -4.41 -2.99 -3.32
CA LYS A 44 -5.38 -3.88 -2.63
C LYS A 44 -6.11 -4.82 -3.60
N LYS A 45 -6.53 -4.31 -4.75
CA LYS A 45 -7.19 -5.13 -5.77
C LYS A 45 -6.27 -6.23 -6.31
N TRP A 46 -4.98 -5.93 -6.51
CA TRP A 46 -4.01 -6.94 -6.93
C TRP A 46 -3.75 -7.97 -5.84
N ILE A 47 -3.67 -7.59 -4.56
CA ILE A 47 -3.57 -8.52 -3.43
C ILE A 47 -4.80 -9.45 -3.39
N SER A 48 -6.00 -8.90 -3.50
CA SER A 48 -7.22 -9.70 -3.53
C SER A 48 -7.22 -10.72 -4.69
N LYS A 49 -6.72 -10.30 -5.86
CA LYS A 49 -6.57 -11.19 -7.02
C LYS A 49 -5.51 -12.28 -6.78
N ALA A 50 -4.40 -11.93 -6.14
CA ALA A 50 -3.35 -12.88 -5.77
C ALA A 50 -3.91 -13.98 -4.83
N LYS A 51 -4.60 -13.58 -3.76
CA LYS A 51 -5.26 -14.51 -2.82
C LYS A 51 -6.23 -15.47 -3.54
N LYS A 52 -6.99 -14.99 -4.54
CA LYS A 52 -7.84 -15.86 -5.39
C LYS A 52 -7.05 -16.83 -6.26
N PHE A 53 -5.82 -16.51 -6.64
CA PHE A 53 -4.96 -17.45 -7.35
C PHE A 53 -4.38 -18.50 -6.41
N GLU A 54 -4.03 -18.14 -5.18
CA GLU A 54 -3.58 -19.09 -4.15
C GLU A 54 -4.65 -20.12 -3.82
N THR A 55 -5.90 -19.70 -3.59
CA THR A 55 -7.00 -20.66 -3.35
C THR A 55 -7.22 -21.64 -4.50
N LYS A 56 -6.78 -21.27 -5.70
CA LYS A 56 -6.82 -22.13 -6.91
C LYS A 56 -5.49 -22.84 -7.18
N LYS A 57 -4.54 -22.81 -6.23
CA LYS A 57 -3.18 -23.41 -6.36
C LYS A 57 -2.44 -22.94 -7.64
N LYS A 58 -2.63 -21.66 -8.02
CA LYS A 58 -1.99 -21.05 -9.19
C LYS A 58 -0.83 -20.13 -8.75
N ASP A 59 0.18 -20.70 -8.11
CA ASP A 59 1.23 -19.97 -7.38
C ASP A 59 2.00 -18.97 -8.25
N ALA A 60 2.37 -19.32 -9.48
CA ALA A 60 3.02 -18.41 -10.40
C ALA A 60 2.15 -17.17 -10.74
N LYS A 61 0.83 -17.37 -10.86
CA LYS A 61 -0.11 -16.26 -11.10
C LYS A 61 -0.31 -15.41 -9.85
N ALA A 62 -0.34 -16.04 -8.67
CA ALA A 62 -0.39 -15.35 -7.38
C ALA A 62 0.86 -14.47 -7.19
N LYS A 63 2.05 -15.04 -7.37
CA LYS A 63 3.33 -14.32 -7.28
C LYS A 63 3.39 -13.12 -8.23
N ASN A 64 2.93 -13.27 -9.48
CA ASN A 64 2.87 -12.16 -10.43
C ASN A 64 1.87 -11.07 -10.00
N ALA A 65 0.73 -11.46 -9.43
CA ALA A 65 -0.25 -10.51 -8.92
C ALA A 65 0.29 -9.72 -7.70
N TYR A 66 1.02 -10.36 -6.79
CA TYR A 66 1.70 -9.65 -5.69
C TYR A 66 2.77 -8.68 -6.20
N LYS A 67 3.55 -9.03 -7.22
CA LYS A 67 4.49 -8.09 -7.85
C LYS A 67 3.78 -6.86 -8.43
N LYS A 68 2.59 -7.02 -9.01
CA LYS A 68 1.77 -5.89 -9.48
C LYS A 68 1.22 -5.05 -8.32
N ALA A 69 0.87 -5.70 -7.19
CA ALA A 69 0.49 -5.00 -5.98
C ALA A 69 1.63 -4.13 -5.46
N ILE A 70 2.84 -4.70 -5.35
CA ILE A 70 4.05 -3.98 -4.90
C ILE A 70 4.25 -2.72 -5.76
N LYS A 71 4.22 -2.83 -7.08
CA LYS A 71 4.39 -1.67 -7.97
C LYS A 71 3.38 -0.55 -7.65
N SER A 72 2.10 -0.90 -7.52
CA SER A 72 1.06 0.11 -7.24
C SER A 72 1.19 0.69 -5.82
N LEU A 73 1.61 -0.12 -4.85
CA LEU A 73 1.80 0.32 -3.47
C LEU A 73 3.06 1.18 -3.31
N LEU A 74 4.12 0.94 -4.07
CA LEU A 74 5.28 1.83 -4.13
C LEU A 74 4.89 3.21 -4.69
N ASP A 75 4.07 3.24 -5.75
CA ASP A 75 3.51 4.50 -6.25
C ASP A 75 2.63 5.21 -5.18
N ALA A 76 1.86 4.46 -4.39
CA ALA A 76 1.07 5.02 -3.29
C ALA A 76 1.98 5.56 -2.17
N ASN A 77 3.00 4.79 -1.77
CA ASN A 77 3.95 5.18 -0.74
C ASN A 77 4.76 6.42 -1.14
N SER A 78 5.11 6.57 -2.41
CA SER A 78 5.79 7.79 -2.88
C SER A 78 4.93 9.06 -2.75
N GLN A 79 3.60 8.90 -2.79
CA GLN A 79 2.64 10.00 -2.61
C GLN A 79 2.33 10.28 -1.13
N ASN A 80 2.37 9.27 -0.28
CA ASN A 80 2.16 9.35 1.17
C ASN A 80 3.09 8.39 1.92
N PRO A 81 4.34 8.76 2.19
CA PRO A 81 5.33 7.90 2.85
C PRO A 81 4.99 7.56 4.31
N SER A 82 4.11 8.33 4.95
CA SER A 82 3.76 8.16 6.36
C SER A 82 2.44 7.38 6.58
N ASP A 83 2.05 6.56 5.61
CA ASP A 83 0.86 5.71 5.72
C ASP A 83 1.23 4.27 6.14
N PRO A 84 1.01 3.88 7.42
CA PRO A 84 1.36 2.55 7.90
C PRO A 84 0.54 1.45 7.23
N ASP A 85 -0.67 1.73 6.74
CA ASP A 85 -1.47 0.75 6.00
C ASP A 85 -0.81 0.39 4.65
N THR A 86 -0.27 1.37 3.93
CA THR A 86 0.47 1.13 2.70
C THR A 86 1.75 0.33 2.96
N LEU A 87 2.49 0.67 4.02
CA LEU A 87 3.69 -0.06 4.43
C LEU A 87 3.36 -1.50 4.85
N ASN A 88 2.26 -1.71 5.57
CA ASN A 88 1.74 -3.04 5.88
C ASN A 88 1.50 -3.89 4.63
N LEU A 89 0.82 -3.33 3.63
CA LEU A 89 0.53 -4.05 2.39
C LEU A 89 1.78 -4.30 1.52
N LEU A 90 2.77 -3.40 1.57
CA LEU A 90 4.08 -3.62 0.95
C LEU A 90 4.79 -4.79 1.62
N GLY A 91 4.95 -4.76 2.94
CA GLY A 91 5.54 -5.85 3.70
C GLY A 91 4.85 -7.19 3.44
N PHE A 92 3.52 -7.21 3.49
CA PHE A 92 2.72 -8.39 3.17
C PHE A 92 3.01 -8.92 1.76
N SER A 93 3.01 -8.05 0.76
CA SER A 93 3.20 -8.46 -0.64
C SER A 93 4.62 -8.97 -0.91
N HIS A 94 5.65 -8.37 -0.30
CA HIS A 94 7.03 -8.84 -0.35
C HIS A 94 7.17 -10.23 0.30
N ARG A 95 6.61 -10.41 1.51
CA ARG A 95 6.61 -11.70 2.18
C ARG A 95 5.96 -12.81 1.31
N LYS A 96 4.85 -12.50 0.65
CA LYS A 96 4.12 -13.43 -0.23
C LYS A 96 4.89 -13.86 -1.48
N ILE A 97 5.86 -13.12 -1.90
CA ILE A 97 6.76 -13.52 -3.00
C ILE A 97 8.07 -14.16 -2.51
N GLY A 98 8.25 -14.29 -1.18
CA GLY A 98 9.43 -14.84 -0.53
C GLY A 98 10.56 -13.84 -0.30
N ASP A 99 10.29 -12.56 -0.45
CA ASP A 99 11.24 -11.46 -0.21
C ASP A 99 11.09 -10.97 1.24
N TYR A 100 11.64 -11.78 2.16
CA TYR A 100 11.48 -11.55 3.61
C TYR A 100 12.25 -10.34 4.10
N GLU A 101 13.36 -10.01 3.47
CA GLU A 101 14.19 -8.85 3.82
C GLU A 101 13.40 -7.54 3.59
N ASN A 102 12.89 -7.33 2.39
CA ASN A 102 12.06 -6.15 2.11
C ASN A 102 10.76 -6.16 2.91
N ALA A 103 10.17 -7.33 3.18
CA ALA A 103 8.99 -7.42 4.02
C ALA A 103 9.26 -6.86 5.42
N GLU A 104 10.37 -7.25 6.05
CA GLU A 104 10.77 -6.78 7.38
C GLU A 104 11.05 -5.28 7.40
N ILE A 105 11.72 -4.75 6.35
CA ILE A 105 11.98 -3.31 6.21
C ILE A 105 10.66 -2.52 6.21
N TYR A 106 9.70 -2.90 5.36
CA TYR A 106 8.43 -2.18 5.29
C TYR A 106 7.60 -2.28 6.56
N TYR A 107 7.59 -3.43 7.23
CA TYR A 107 6.93 -3.58 8.52
C TYR A 107 7.60 -2.71 9.59
N SER A 108 8.93 -2.67 9.64
CA SER A 108 9.66 -1.84 10.58
C SER A 108 9.35 -0.36 10.40
N LEU A 109 9.40 0.14 9.17
CA LEU A 109 9.01 1.52 8.85
C LEU A 109 7.57 1.83 9.27
N GLY A 110 6.65 0.90 9.06
CA GLY A 110 5.26 1.07 9.49
C GLY A 110 5.11 1.11 11.01
N LEU A 111 5.91 0.34 11.75
CA LEU A 111 5.91 0.37 13.22
C LEU A 111 6.64 1.58 13.81
N GLU A 112 7.57 2.20 13.09
CA GLU A 112 8.12 3.51 13.49
C GLU A 112 7.04 4.60 13.48
N ILE A 113 6.09 4.52 12.53
CA ILE A 113 4.97 5.47 12.43
C ILE A 113 3.86 5.12 13.43
N ASN A 114 3.48 3.85 13.50
CA ASN A 114 2.44 3.35 14.38
C ASN A 114 2.88 2.05 15.08
N PRO A 115 3.51 2.13 16.25
CA PRO A 115 4.02 0.96 16.98
C PRO A 115 2.94 -0.07 17.36
N LYS A 116 1.68 0.37 17.45
CA LYS A 116 0.53 -0.49 17.79
C LYS A 116 -0.31 -0.91 16.57
N HIS A 117 0.18 -0.73 15.35
CA HIS A 117 -0.54 -1.13 14.15
C HIS A 117 -0.82 -2.64 14.15
N VAL A 118 -2.08 -3.02 14.29
CA VAL A 118 -2.50 -4.40 14.51
C VAL A 118 -2.00 -5.34 13.41
N GLY A 119 -2.31 -5.02 12.13
CA GLY A 119 -1.93 -5.88 11.01
C GLY A 119 -0.43 -6.00 10.79
N ILE A 120 0.37 -4.96 11.12
CA ILE A 120 1.83 -5.05 10.99
C ILE A 120 2.39 -5.95 12.09
N ASN A 121 1.94 -5.80 13.35
CA ASN A 121 2.40 -6.66 14.44
C ASN A 121 2.04 -8.13 14.17
N GLU A 122 0.84 -8.43 13.66
CA GLU A 122 0.48 -9.79 13.24
C GLU A 122 1.43 -10.31 12.16
N TYR A 123 1.53 -9.61 11.03
CA TYR A 123 2.26 -10.12 9.86
C TYR A 123 3.77 -10.16 10.06
N MET A 124 4.33 -9.22 10.81
CA MET A 124 5.74 -9.25 11.21
C MET A 124 6.00 -10.39 12.21
N GLY A 125 5.08 -10.65 13.12
CA GLY A 125 5.14 -11.81 14.00
C GLY A 125 5.15 -13.13 13.22
N GLU A 126 4.26 -13.30 12.24
CA GLU A 126 4.27 -14.47 11.36
C GLU A 126 5.55 -14.57 10.51
N LEU A 127 6.12 -13.44 10.06
CA LEU A 127 7.42 -13.41 9.38
C LEU A 127 8.53 -13.95 10.28
N PHE A 128 8.54 -13.54 11.56
CA PHE A 128 9.52 -14.02 12.53
C PHE A 128 9.38 -15.52 12.82
N VAL A 129 8.17 -16.05 12.88
CA VAL A 129 7.95 -17.49 12.96
C VAL A 129 8.51 -18.20 11.72
N ALA A 130 8.19 -17.71 10.53
CA ALA A 130 8.67 -18.29 9.27
C ALA A 130 10.20 -18.25 9.11
N THR A 131 10.89 -17.35 9.81
CA THR A 131 12.34 -17.20 9.82
C THR A 131 12.98 -17.75 11.11
N ASN A 132 12.25 -18.57 11.89
CA ASN A 132 12.70 -19.21 13.12
C ASN A 132 13.14 -18.21 14.23
N ARG A 133 12.55 -17.02 14.26
CA ARG A 133 12.79 -15.97 15.27
C ARG A 133 11.63 -15.87 16.24
N ILE A 134 11.40 -16.93 16.99
CA ILE A 134 10.19 -17.11 17.82
C ILE A 134 10.10 -16.05 18.93
N ASP A 135 11.22 -15.63 19.53
CA ASP A 135 11.20 -14.63 20.59
C ASP A 135 10.80 -13.25 20.09
N GLU A 136 11.18 -12.89 18.87
CA GLU A 136 10.71 -11.67 18.22
C GLU A 136 9.22 -11.75 17.86
N ALA A 137 8.73 -12.91 17.44
CA ALA A 137 7.31 -13.14 17.21
C ALA A 137 6.49 -12.94 18.50
N LYS A 138 6.96 -13.47 19.64
CA LYS A 138 6.33 -13.26 20.96
C LYS A 138 6.28 -11.79 21.37
N LYS A 139 7.32 -10.99 21.05
CA LYS A 139 7.30 -9.54 21.29
C LYS A 139 6.21 -8.86 20.47
N ARG A 140 5.97 -9.29 19.23
CA ARG A 140 4.86 -8.76 18.42
C ARG A 140 3.50 -9.18 18.98
N LEU A 141 3.38 -10.43 19.44
CA LEU A 141 2.16 -10.91 20.10
C LEU A 141 1.81 -10.11 21.34
N ALA A 142 2.80 -9.80 22.20
CA ALA A 142 2.60 -9.00 23.40
C ALA A 142 2.04 -7.60 23.11
N VAL A 143 2.41 -6.98 21.97
CA VAL A 143 1.82 -5.69 21.55
C VAL A 143 0.33 -5.82 21.25
N LEU A 144 -0.12 -6.98 20.76
CA LEU A 144 -1.51 -7.25 20.41
C LEU A 144 -2.39 -7.68 21.59
N GLU A 145 -1.82 -7.95 22.77
CA GLU A 145 -2.54 -8.51 23.92
C GLU A 145 -3.77 -7.68 24.32
N SER A 146 -3.68 -6.36 24.20
CA SER A 146 -4.76 -5.45 24.59
C SER A 146 -5.74 -5.09 23.47
N CYS A 147 -5.52 -5.58 22.23
CA CYS A 147 -6.36 -5.14 21.08
C CYS A 147 -7.76 -5.78 21.06
N ASN A 148 -7.97 -6.87 21.79
CA ASN A 148 -9.19 -7.68 21.72
C ASN A 148 -9.59 -8.01 20.26
N CYS A 149 -8.60 -8.38 19.45
CA CYS A 149 -8.71 -8.56 18.02
C CYS A 149 -8.36 -9.99 17.60
N LYS A 150 -8.83 -10.40 16.42
CA LYS A 150 -8.56 -11.75 15.87
C LYS A 150 -7.08 -11.95 15.53
N GLU A 151 -6.37 -10.89 15.22
CA GLU A 151 -4.95 -10.90 14.86
C GLU A 151 -4.08 -11.41 16.01
N TYR A 152 -4.45 -11.12 17.26
CA TYR A 152 -3.81 -11.71 18.45
C TYR A 152 -3.94 -13.24 18.44
N GLU A 153 -5.16 -13.75 18.31
CA GLU A 153 -5.42 -15.19 18.30
C GLU A 153 -4.78 -15.88 17.08
N GLU A 154 -4.80 -15.23 15.93
CA GLU A 154 -4.17 -15.75 14.71
C GLU A 154 -2.66 -15.89 14.89
N LEU A 155 -1.97 -14.86 15.38
CA LEU A 155 -0.52 -14.91 15.62
C LEU A 155 -0.16 -15.90 16.73
N LYS A 156 -0.93 -15.94 17.83
CA LYS A 156 -0.75 -16.90 18.92
C LYS A 156 -0.76 -18.34 18.39
N GLN A 157 -1.77 -18.71 17.62
CA GLN A 157 -1.89 -20.04 17.03
C GLN A 157 -0.72 -20.38 16.09
N VAL A 158 -0.20 -19.40 15.35
CA VAL A 158 0.97 -19.59 14.48
C VAL A 158 2.23 -19.82 15.31
N ILE A 159 2.43 -19.09 16.41
CA ILE A 159 3.57 -19.27 17.33
C ILE A 159 3.51 -20.64 18.02
N GLU A 160 2.31 -21.08 18.40
CA GLU A 160 2.07 -22.41 19.05
C GLU A 160 2.13 -23.58 18.07
N GLY A 161 2.22 -23.32 16.76
CA GLY A 161 2.23 -24.35 15.72
C GLY A 161 0.89 -25.05 15.49
N THR A 162 -0.19 -24.58 16.12
CA THR A 162 -1.55 -25.12 15.98
C THR A 162 -2.23 -24.64 14.68
N LYS A 163 -1.71 -23.61 14.07
CA LYS A 163 -2.12 -23.07 12.78
C LYS A 163 -0.89 -22.84 11.92
N GLN A 164 -0.92 -23.33 10.70
CA GLN A 164 0.08 -22.89 9.73
C GLN A 164 -0.14 -21.41 9.43
N SER A 165 0.96 -20.64 9.38
CA SER A 165 0.91 -19.31 8.80
C SER A 165 0.18 -19.41 7.46
N LYS A 166 -0.79 -18.55 7.22
CA LYS A 166 -1.57 -18.54 5.96
C LYS A 166 -0.69 -18.32 4.71
N TYR A 167 0.61 -18.40 4.91
CA TYR A 167 1.58 -17.91 3.95
C TYR A 167 2.89 -18.69 3.96
#